data_a44a5a3ec5d3dd92c7e22844fd5fe035
#
_entry.id   a44a5a3ec5d3dd92c7e22844fd5fe035
#
_cell.length_a   1.000
_cell.length_b   1.000
_cell.length_c   1.000
_cell.angle_alpha   90.00
_cell.angle_beta   90.00
_cell.angle_gamma   90.00
#
_symmetry.space_group_name_H-M   'P 1'
#
loop_
_entity.id
_entity.type
_entity.pdbx_description
1 polymer ?
#
loop_
_entity_poly.entity_id
_entity_poly.type
_entity_poly.pdbx_seq_one_letter_code
_entity_poly.pdbx_strand_id
1 'polypeptide(L)'
;RSAFIKLGLADADTRLDKYHQTGIFQELEEGKLSADEFRKQLGDLCGRELTMEETKQAWLGFFNEVDLRKLDYILGLRKSYHVYLLSNTNPFVMSWACSPEFSSEGKPLNDYCDKLYLSYQLGHTKPAPEIFDFMIKDSHVIPSETLFVDDGSSNIHIGKELGFETFQPENGADWRQELTVILNS
;
A
#
# COMPACT_ATOMS: atom_id res chain seq x y z
N ARG A 1 14.46 -3.93 -1.35
CA ARG A 1 15.63 -4.00 -0.43
C ARG A 1 16.94 -3.81 -1.18
N SER A 2 17.22 -4.65 -2.18
CA SER A 2 18.47 -4.57 -2.95
C SER A 2 18.76 -3.18 -3.55
N ALA A 3 17.72 -2.44 -3.93
CA ALA A 3 17.88 -1.09 -4.45
C ALA A 3 18.39 -0.10 -3.38
N PHE A 4 17.89 -0.20 -2.14
CA PHE A 4 18.40 0.63 -1.02
C PHE A 4 19.82 0.26 -0.61
N ILE A 5 20.18 -1.04 -0.65
CA ILE A 5 21.57 -1.47 -0.44
C ILE A 5 22.50 -0.85 -1.50
N LYS A 6 22.07 -0.81 -2.77
CA LYS A 6 22.83 -0.17 -3.85
C LYS A 6 22.99 1.35 -3.67
N LEU A 7 22.06 2.02 -2.97
CA LEU A 7 22.23 3.41 -2.59
C LEU A 7 23.25 3.64 -1.47
N GLY A 8 23.65 2.59 -0.74
CA GLY A 8 24.58 2.65 0.37
C GLY A 8 23.97 2.34 1.74
N LEU A 9 22.69 1.98 1.82
CA LEU A 9 22.04 1.62 3.07
C LEU A 9 22.40 0.18 3.45
N ALA A 10 23.43 0.01 4.25
CA ALA A 10 23.99 -1.30 4.59
C ALA A 10 23.04 -2.18 5.42
N ASP A 11 22.20 -1.57 6.25
CA ASP A 11 21.25 -2.22 7.16
C ASP A 11 19.81 -2.22 6.64
N ALA A 12 19.63 -2.13 5.32
CA ALA A 12 18.32 -2.11 4.66
C ALA A 12 17.45 -3.33 5.03
N ASP A 13 18.07 -4.50 5.26
CA ASP A 13 17.33 -5.71 5.60
C ASP A 13 16.72 -5.68 7.00
N THR A 14 17.29 -4.91 7.92
CA THR A 14 16.75 -4.74 9.27
C THR A 14 15.71 -3.61 9.36
N ARG A 15 15.80 -2.62 8.47
CA ARG A 15 14.88 -1.47 8.45
C ARG A 15 13.63 -1.71 7.61
N LEU A 16 13.73 -2.56 6.60
CA LEU A 16 12.72 -2.82 5.59
C LEU A 16 12.19 -4.24 5.71
N ASP A 17 11.24 -4.45 6.61
CA ASP A 17 10.45 -5.66 6.64
C ASP A 17 9.27 -5.57 5.64
N LYS A 18 8.71 -6.71 5.28
CA LYS A 18 7.60 -6.77 4.33
C LYS A 18 6.32 -6.14 4.90
N TYR A 19 6.10 -6.29 6.19
CA TYR A 19 4.86 -5.89 6.86
C TYR A 19 5.07 -4.74 7.84
N HIS A 20 6.30 -4.54 8.33
CA HIS A 20 6.60 -3.54 9.35
C HIS A 20 7.88 -2.77 8.98
N GLN A 21 7.72 -1.51 8.73
CA GLN A 21 8.83 -0.59 8.55
C GLN A 21 9.30 -0.06 9.91
N THR A 22 10.56 0.35 10.01
CA THR A 22 11.12 0.95 11.21
C THR A 22 11.87 2.24 10.90
N GLY A 23 12.02 3.11 11.90
CA GLY A 23 12.75 4.36 11.78
C GLY A 23 12.14 5.28 10.73
N ILE A 24 12.99 5.92 9.91
CA ILE A 24 12.54 6.89 8.89
C ILE A 24 11.56 6.31 7.86
N PHE A 25 11.61 5.00 7.60
CA PHE A 25 10.70 4.33 6.68
C PHE A 25 9.28 4.29 7.24
N GLN A 26 9.14 3.94 8.53
CA GLN A 26 7.86 4.00 9.24
C GLN A 26 7.35 5.44 9.34
N GLU A 27 8.22 6.37 9.71
CA GLU A 27 7.86 7.79 9.83
C GLU A 27 7.38 8.38 8.50
N LEU A 28 7.96 7.96 7.37
CA LEU A 28 7.46 8.34 6.04
C LEU A 28 6.07 7.77 5.76
N GLU A 29 5.82 6.49 6.04
CA GLU A 29 4.51 5.86 5.84
C GLU A 29 3.43 6.38 6.80
N GLU A 30 3.84 6.89 7.97
CA GLU A 30 2.95 7.57 8.92
C GLU A 30 2.80 9.08 8.64
N GLY A 31 3.42 9.60 7.58
CA GLY A 31 3.34 11.01 7.22
C GLY A 31 4.07 11.96 8.17
N LYS A 32 4.92 11.44 9.05
CA LYS A 32 5.75 12.22 9.99
C LYS A 32 6.94 12.89 9.32
N LEU A 33 7.36 12.35 8.19
CA LEU A 33 8.39 12.92 7.33
C LEU A 33 7.80 13.25 5.96
N SER A 34 8.15 14.41 5.43
CA SER A 34 7.95 14.71 4.02
C SER A 34 8.90 13.89 3.14
N ALA A 35 8.62 13.81 1.85
CA ALA A 35 9.49 13.13 0.89
C ALA A 35 10.92 13.71 0.90
N ASP A 36 11.07 15.04 1.00
CA ASP A 36 12.38 15.70 1.02
C ASP A 36 13.14 15.45 2.32
N GLU A 37 12.46 15.48 3.48
CA GLU A 37 13.07 15.15 4.78
C GLU A 37 13.53 13.69 4.80
N PHE A 38 12.70 12.76 4.32
CA PHE A 38 13.08 11.36 4.18
C PHE A 38 14.32 11.19 3.29
N ARG A 39 14.33 11.82 2.10
CA ARG A 39 15.47 11.78 1.17
C ARG A 39 16.76 12.24 1.83
N LYS A 40 16.72 13.35 2.58
CA LYS A 40 17.89 13.90 3.29
C LYS A 40 18.37 12.92 4.36
N GLN A 41 17.49 12.43 5.22
CA GLN A 41 17.86 11.47 6.28
C GLN A 41 18.36 10.14 5.69
N LEU A 42 17.77 9.67 4.59
CA LEU A 42 18.30 8.50 3.87
C LEU A 42 19.70 8.76 3.32
N GLY A 43 19.93 9.95 2.77
CA GLY A 43 21.26 10.37 2.30
C GLY A 43 22.30 10.36 3.41
N ASP A 44 21.96 10.87 4.59
CA ASP A 44 22.82 10.83 5.77
C ASP A 44 23.18 9.38 6.15
N LEU A 45 22.22 8.47 6.13
CA LEU A 45 22.43 7.04 6.39
C LEU A 45 23.29 6.37 5.31
N CYS A 46 23.20 6.80 4.07
CA CYS A 46 23.99 6.30 2.95
C CYS A 46 25.35 6.97 2.83
N GLY A 47 25.64 8.02 3.62
CA GLY A 47 26.89 8.78 3.59
C GLY A 47 27.07 9.64 2.33
N ARG A 48 25.98 9.98 1.61
CA ARG A 48 25.99 10.84 0.43
C ARG A 48 24.65 11.54 0.19
N GLU A 49 24.66 12.62 -0.54
CA GLU A 49 23.42 13.21 -1.03
C GLU A 49 22.73 12.29 -2.03
N LEU A 50 21.40 12.20 -1.91
CA LEU A 50 20.51 11.49 -2.83
C LEU A 50 19.60 12.47 -3.54
N THR A 51 19.29 12.20 -4.80
CA THR A 51 18.24 12.92 -5.52
C THR A 51 16.85 12.33 -5.20
N MET A 52 15.82 13.11 -5.48
CA MET A 52 14.43 12.61 -5.38
C MET A 52 14.20 11.42 -6.31
N GLU A 53 14.76 11.45 -7.51
CA GLU A 53 14.62 10.36 -8.49
C GLU A 53 15.34 9.09 -8.03
N GLU A 54 16.56 9.16 -7.52
CA GLU A 54 17.25 7.99 -6.96
C GLU A 54 16.45 7.35 -5.83
N THR A 55 15.88 8.19 -4.95
CA THR A 55 15.04 7.73 -3.84
C THR A 55 13.75 7.07 -4.33
N LYS A 56 13.09 7.68 -5.32
CA LYS A 56 11.90 7.12 -5.96
C LYS A 56 12.20 5.77 -6.61
N GLN A 57 13.28 5.67 -7.38
CA GLN A 57 13.67 4.44 -8.04
C GLN A 57 14.01 3.32 -7.05
N ALA A 58 14.58 3.66 -5.88
CA ALA A 58 14.82 2.67 -4.83
C ALA A 58 13.51 2.10 -4.26
N TRP A 59 12.49 2.93 -4.06
CA TRP A 59 11.15 2.49 -3.67
C TRP A 59 10.48 1.64 -4.74
N LEU A 60 10.55 2.06 -6.00
CA LEU A 60 9.95 1.32 -7.12
C LEU A 60 10.60 -0.04 -7.35
N GLY A 61 11.84 -0.24 -6.89
CA GLY A 61 12.51 -1.53 -6.90
C GLY A 61 11.86 -2.63 -6.05
N PHE A 62 10.82 -2.33 -5.29
CA PHE A 62 9.97 -3.34 -4.61
C PHE A 62 8.87 -3.88 -5.50
N PHE A 63 8.54 -3.19 -6.58
CA PHE A 63 7.43 -3.54 -7.45
C PHE A 63 7.92 -4.25 -8.70
N ASN A 64 7.21 -5.31 -9.05
CA ASN A 64 7.30 -5.96 -10.34
C ASN A 64 6.28 -5.34 -11.30
N GLU A 65 6.23 -5.84 -12.53
CA GLU A 65 5.17 -5.49 -13.46
C GLU A 65 3.79 -5.72 -12.84
N VAL A 66 2.90 -4.75 -13.01
CA VAL A 66 1.55 -4.81 -12.47
C VAL A 66 0.72 -5.81 -13.28
N ASP A 67 0.07 -6.75 -12.59
CA ASP A 67 -0.79 -7.75 -13.23
C ASP A 67 -2.12 -7.12 -13.66
N LEU A 68 -2.23 -6.79 -14.93
CA LEU A 68 -3.44 -6.19 -15.53
C LEU A 68 -4.70 -7.04 -15.31
N ARG A 69 -4.57 -8.37 -15.25
CA ARG A 69 -5.73 -9.25 -15.04
C ARG A 69 -6.35 -9.00 -13.66
N LYS A 70 -5.54 -8.70 -12.66
CA LYS A 70 -6.01 -8.33 -11.31
C LYS A 70 -6.64 -6.94 -11.31
N LEU A 71 -6.04 -5.99 -11.99
CA LEU A 71 -6.59 -4.63 -12.11
C LEU A 71 -7.93 -4.63 -12.85
N ASP A 72 -8.05 -5.34 -13.96
CA ASP A 72 -9.28 -5.47 -14.73
C ASP A 72 -10.39 -6.16 -13.91
N TYR A 73 -10.01 -7.15 -13.11
CA TYR A 73 -10.93 -7.81 -12.19
C TYR A 73 -11.47 -6.81 -11.15
N ILE A 74 -10.61 -6.03 -10.53
CA ILE A 74 -11.00 -4.97 -9.56
C ILE A 74 -11.91 -3.95 -10.23
N LEU A 75 -11.56 -3.49 -11.42
CA LEU A 75 -12.38 -2.54 -12.18
C LEU A 75 -13.77 -3.13 -12.49
N GLY A 76 -13.84 -4.43 -12.79
CA GLY A 76 -15.08 -5.17 -13.00
C GLY A 76 -15.97 -5.21 -11.76
N LEU A 77 -15.39 -5.33 -10.56
CA LEU A 77 -16.13 -5.35 -9.28
C LEU A 77 -16.89 -4.04 -9.04
N ARG A 78 -16.41 -2.91 -9.55
CA ARG A 78 -17.06 -1.59 -9.38
C ARG A 78 -18.43 -1.49 -10.04
N LYS A 79 -18.80 -2.44 -10.87
CA LYS A 79 -20.16 -2.53 -11.44
C LYS A 79 -21.20 -2.93 -10.39
N SER A 80 -20.77 -3.61 -9.32
CA SER A 80 -21.68 -4.17 -8.31
C SER A 80 -21.29 -3.79 -6.87
N TYR A 81 -20.07 -3.32 -6.66
CA TYR A 81 -19.52 -3.01 -5.35
C TYR A 81 -18.79 -1.66 -5.37
N HIS A 82 -18.74 -1.01 -4.21
CA HIS A 82 -17.76 0.04 -3.97
C HIS A 82 -16.40 -0.61 -3.68
N VAL A 83 -15.36 -0.09 -4.29
CA VAL A 83 -14.00 -0.62 -4.14
C VAL A 83 -13.10 0.47 -3.57
N TYR A 84 -12.59 0.23 -2.38
CA TYR A 84 -11.66 1.12 -1.68
C TYR A 84 -10.30 0.45 -1.54
N LEU A 85 -9.25 1.24 -1.52
CA LEU A 85 -7.89 0.76 -1.28
C LEU A 85 -7.37 1.41 0.00
N LEU A 86 -7.02 0.58 0.99
CA LEU A 86 -6.43 0.98 2.27
C LEU A 86 -4.98 0.52 2.31
N SER A 87 -4.02 1.44 2.19
CA SER A 87 -2.62 1.11 1.93
C SER A 87 -1.66 1.76 2.91
N ASN A 88 -0.72 0.95 3.43
CA ASN A 88 0.52 1.45 4.01
C ASN A 88 1.45 1.80 2.85
N THR A 89 1.74 3.07 2.67
CA THR A 89 2.47 3.57 1.50
C THR A 89 3.09 4.93 1.76
N ASN A 90 3.69 5.51 0.74
CA ASN A 90 4.44 6.75 0.85
C ASN A 90 4.36 7.59 -0.44
N PRO A 91 4.77 8.87 -0.40
CA PRO A 91 4.68 9.77 -1.55
C PRO A 91 5.45 9.32 -2.79
N PHE A 92 6.59 8.62 -2.62
CA PHE A 92 7.40 8.16 -3.76
C PHE A 92 6.65 7.09 -4.56
N VAL A 93 6.11 6.09 -3.88
CA VAL A 93 5.31 5.02 -4.52
C VAL A 93 4.05 5.61 -5.15
N MET A 94 3.35 6.48 -4.42
CA MET A 94 2.08 7.02 -4.92
C MET A 94 2.25 8.02 -6.06
N SER A 95 3.38 8.72 -6.17
CA SER A 95 3.68 9.55 -7.34
C SER A 95 3.76 8.75 -8.63
N TRP A 96 4.20 7.50 -8.56
CA TRP A 96 4.17 6.56 -9.69
C TRP A 96 2.80 5.91 -9.85
N ALA A 97 2.23 5.38 -8.76
CA ALA A 97 0.98 4.63 -8.81
C ALA A 97 -0.21 5.47 -9.31
N CYS A 98 -0.22 6.77 -8.99
CA CYS A 98 -1.22 7.74 -9.46
C CYS A 98 -0.83 8.43 -10.77
N SER A 99 0.11 7.87 -11.53
CA SER A 99 0.52 8.36 -12.85
C SER A 99 0.15 7.35 -13.95
N PRO A 100 0.14 7.77 -15.23
CA PRO A 100 -0.07 6.85 -16.36
C PRO A 100 0.99 5.74 -16.48
N GLU A 101 2.12 5.87 -15.80
CA GLU A 101 3.20 4.87 -15.79
C GLU A 101 2.86 3.64 -14.93
N PHE A 102 1.78 3.69 -14.13
CA PHE A 102 1.39 2.60 -13.23
C PHE A 102 1.00 1.32 -13.97
N SER A 103 0.28 1.43 -15.05
CA SER A 103 -0.14 0.27 -15.85
C SER A 103 0.29 0.39 -17.31
N SER A 104 0.47 -0.75 -17.98
CA SER A 104 0.78 -0.78 -19.42
C SER A 104 -0.34 -0.23 -20.31
N GLU A 105 -1.56 -0.03 -19.76
CA GLU A 105 -2.67 0.65 -20.42
C GLU A 105 -2.69 2.18 -20.21
N GLY A 106 -1.72 2.73 -19.49
CA GLY A 106 -1.65 4.15 -19.20
C GLY A 106 -2.68 4.66 -18.19
N LYS A 107 -3.28 3.75 -17.40
CA LYS A 107 -4.25 4.09 -16.35
C LYS A 107 -3.57 4.14 -15.00
N PRO A 108 -3.74 5.23 -14.22
CA PRO A 108 -3.25 5.30 -12.85
C PRO A 108 -4.10 4.44 -11.90
N LEU A 109 -3.53 4.09 -10.74
CA LEU A 109 -4.18 3.26 -9.72
C LEU A 109 -5.56 3.79 -9.29
N ASN A 110 -5.69 5.10 -9.17
CA ASN A 110 -6.96 5.73 -8.75
C ASN A 110 -8.10 5.54 -9.75
N ASP A 111 -7.83 5.16 -11.00
CA ASP A 111 -8.89 4.83 -11.98
C ASP A 111 -9.51 3.45 -11.72
N TYR A 112 -8.87 2.59 -10.93
CA TYR A 112 -9.32 1.22 -10.62
C TYR A 112 -10.17 1.12 -9.35
N CYS A 113 -10.23 2.14 -8.52
CA CYS A 113 -10.98 2.14 -7.26
C CYS A 113 -11.79 3.42 -7.08
N ASP A 114 -12.74 3.39 -6.15
CA ASP A 114 -13.59 4.54 -5.85
C ASP A 114 -12.85 5.58 -5.00
N LYS A 115 -12.01 5.12 -4.07
CA LYS A 115 -11.15 6.00 -3.26
C LYS A 115 -9.92 5.27 -2.74
N LEU A 116 -8.83 6.02 -2.59
CA LEU A 116 -7.58 5.62 -1.95
C LEU A 116 -7.53 6.18 -0.52
N TYR A 117 -7.24 5.31 0.45
CA TYR A 117 -6.94 5.67 1.83
C TYR A 117 -5.47 5.32 2.09
N LEU A 118 -4.64 6.35 2.21
CA LEU A 118 -3.18 6.23 2.18
C LEU A 118 -2.59 6.60 3.54
N SER A 119 -1.81 5.73 4.13
CA SER A 119 -1.28 5.87 5.49
C SER A 119 -0.58 7.20 5.73
N TYR A 120 0.30 7.63 4.81
CA TYR A 120 1.05 8.86 4.97
C TYR A 120 0.20 10.14 4.93
N GLN A 121 -1.01 10.07 4.35
CA GLN A 121 -1.98 11.17 4.36
C GLN A 121 -2.85 11.16 5.62
N LEU A 122 -3.08 9.96 6.18
CA LEU A 122 -3.96 9.75 7.34
C LEU A 122 -3.22 9.75 8.68
N GLY A 123 -1.88 9.67 8.65
CA GLY A 123 -1.06 9.70 9.84
C GLY A 123 -0.95 8.38 10.62
N HIS A 124 -1.51 7.31 10.10
CA HIS A 124 -1.54 5.99 10.72
C HIS A 124 -1.32 4.89 9.70
N THR A 125 -0.62 3.82 10.12
CA THR A 125 -0.43 2.60 9.30
C THR A 125 -1.24 1.44 9.84
N LYS A 126 -1.72 0.55 8.96
CA LYS A 126 -2.23 -0.75 9.41
C LYS A 126 -1.12 -1.50 10.18
N PRO A 127 -1.41 -2.19 11.28
CA PRO A 127 -2.73 -2.60 11.79
C PRO A 127 -3.34 -1.64 12.83
N ALA A 128 -2.88 -0.37 12.93
CA ALA A 128 -3.49 0.57 13.85
C ALA A 128 -4.98 0.77 13.55
N PRO A 129 -5.87 0.66 14.55
CA PRO A 129 -7.31 0.77 14.32
C PRO A 129 -7.73 2.15 13.79
N GLU A 130 -6.96 3.19 14.06
CA GLU A 130 -7.26 4.56 13.67
C GLU A 130 -7.38 4.75 12.14
N ILE A 131 -6.56 4.04 11.35
CA ILE A 131 -6.64 4.12 9.89
C ILE A 131 -7.93 3.48 9.36
N PHE A 132 -8.41 2.40 10.00
CA PHE A 132 -9.68 1.76 9.69
C PHE A 132 -10.86 2.64 10.11
N ASP A 133 -10.80 3.20 11.31
CA ASP A 133 -11.84 4.11 11.83
C ASP A 133 -12.04 5.33 10.92
N PHE A 134 -10.93 5.90 10.43
CA PHE A 134 -11.00 6.99 9.46
C PHE A 134 -11.72 6.54 8.18
N MET A 135 -11.31 5.41 7.62
CA MET A 135 -11.88 4.88 6.38
C MET A 135 -13.37 4.57 6.53
N ILE A 136 -13.77 3.92 7.64
CA ILE A 136 -15.17 3.61 7.94
C ILE A 136 -16.01 4.89 8.02
N LYS A 137 -15.53 5.90 8.74
CA LYS A 137 -16.25 7.18 8.91
C LYS A 137 -16.39 7.96 7.60
N ASP A 138 -15.31 7.99 6.82
CA ASP A 138 -15.28 8.76 5.57
C ASP A 138 -16.07 8.08 4.44
N SER A 139 -15.94 6.76 4.32
CA SER A 139 -16.62 5.98 3.27
C SER A 139 -18.05 5.61 3.62
N HIS A 140 -18.44 5.70 4.89
CA HIS A 140 -19.73 5.25 5.43
C HIS A 140 -20.02 3.76 5.20
N VAL A 141 -18.98 2.93 5.04
CA VAL A 141 -19.17 1.48 4.93
C VAL A 141 -19.64 0.88 6.25
N ILE A 142 -20.41 -0.18 6.16
CA ILE A 142 -20.81 -1.00 7.29
C ILE A 142 -19.83 -2.19 7.34
N PRO A 143 -19.02 -2.35 8.40
CA PRO A 143 -18.01 -3.40 8.45
C PRO A 143 -18.55 -4.81 8.17
N SER A 144 -19.72 -5.17 8.74
CA SER A 144 -20.35 -6.48 8.52
C SER A 144 -20.87 -6.72 7.09
N GLU A 145 -20.90 -5.68 6.26
CA GLU A 145 -21.28 -5.74 4.85
C GLU A 145 -20.08 -5.48 3.93
N THR A 146 -18.87 -5.47 4.49
CA THR A 146 -17.64 -5.11 3.79
C THR A 146 -16.62 -6.25 3.90
N LEU A 147 -16.12 -6.68 2.75
CA LEU A 147 -15.02 -7.65 2.69
C LEU A 147 -13.67 -6.91 2.70
N PHE A 148 -12.86 -7.17 3.72
CA PHE A 148 -11.50 -6.69 3.84
C PHE A 148 -10.52 -7.76 3.34
N VAL A 149 -9.75 -7.43 2.31
CA VAL A 149 -8.79 -8.31 1.64
C VAL A 149 -7.39 -7.79 1.89
N ASP A 150 -6.56 -8.57 2.58
CA ASP A 150 -5.17 -8.19 2.90
C ASP A 150 -4.32 -9.45 3.10
N ASP A 151 -3.07 -9.46 2.71
CA ASP A 151 -2.16 -10.60 2.89
C ASP A 151 -1.46 -10.61 4.26
N GLY A 152 -1.54 -9.51 5.03
CA GLY A 152 -0.96 -9.35 6.35
C GLY A 152 -1.86 -9.91 7.46
N SER A 153 -1.40 -10.92 8.19
CA SER A 153 -2.18 -11.55 9.26
C SER A 153 -2.59 -10.59 10.38
N SER A 154 -1.74 -9.64 10.77
CA SER A 154 -2.05 -8.62 11.76
C SER A 154 -3.15 -7.66 11.27
N ASN A 155 -3.14 -7.31 9.99
CA ASN A 155 -4.17 -6.47 9.38
C ASN A 155 -5.51 -7.20 9.34
N ILE A 156 -5.50 -8.49 8.98
CA ILE A 156 -6.70 -9.34 8.99
C ILE A 156 -7.25 -9.48 10.40
N HIS A 157 -6.39 -9.63 11.41
CA HIS A 157 -6.81 -9.74 12.79
C HIS A 157 -7.60 -8.51 13.24
N ILE A 158 -7.05 -7.30 13.05
CA ILE A 158 -7.76 -6.08 13.41
C ILE A 158 -9.04 -5.87 12.57
N GLY A 159 -9.03 -6.25 11.29
CA GLY A 159 -10.23 -6.21 10.46
C GLY A 159 -11.37 -7.05 11.03
N LYS A 160 -11.08 -8.28 11.53
CA LYS A 160 -12.06 -9.12 12.21
C LYS A 160 -12.56 -8.50 13.51
N GLU A 161 -11.67 -7.93 14.33
CA GLU A 161 -12.06 -7.25 15.58
C GLU A 161 -13.00 -6.08 15.33
N LEU A 162 -12.84 -5.38 14.21
CA LEU A 162 -13.69 -4.27 13.80
C LEU A 162 -14.98 -4.71 13.10
N GLY A 163 -15.19 -6.01 12.91
CA GLY A 163 -16.41 -6.59 12.38
C GLY A 163 -16.47 -6.74 10.87
N PHE A 164 -15.33 -6.61 10.16
CA PHE A 164 -15.27 -6.89 8.73
C PHE A 164 -15.36 -8.40 8.44
N GLU A 165 -16.01 -8.74 7.34
CA GLU A 165 -15.71 -10.00 6.66
C GLU A 165 -14.29 -9.92 6.12
N THR A 166 -13.52 -11.01 6.18
CA THR A 166 -12.09 -10.97 5.83
C THR A 166 -11.69 -12.07 4.88
N PHE A 167 -10.78 -11.75 3.97
CA PHE A 167 -10.09 -12.72 3.13
C PHE A 167 -8.59 -12.44 3.15
N GLN A 168 -7.79 -13.47 3.48
CA GLN A 168 -6.34 -13.39 3.52
C GLN A 168 -5.73 -14.23 2.39
N PRO A 169 -5.51 -13.67 1.19
CA PRO A 169 -4.79 -14.37 0.13
C PRO A 169 -3.30 -14.51 0.48
N GLU A 170 -2.65 -15.53 -0.05
CA GLU A 170 -1.19 -15.60 -0.02
C GLU A 170 -0.60 -14.45 -0.86
N ASN A 171 0.52 -13.91 -0.37
CA ASN A 171 1.21 -12.83 -1.08
C ASN A 171 1.65 -13.29 -2.48
N GLY A 172 1.29 -12.51 -3.48
CA GLY A 172 1.61 -12.78 -4.88
C GLY A 172 0.70 -13.80 -5.56
N ALA A 173 -0.21 -14.47 -4.82
CA ALA A 173 -1.16 -15.40 -5.42
C ALA A 173 -2.15 -14.73 -6.37
N ASP A 174 -2.71 -15.50 -7.28
CA ASP A 174 -3.87 -15.10 -8.07
C ASP A 174 -5.16 -15.40 -7.31
N TRP A 175 -5.61 -14.42 -6.54
CA TRP A 175 -6.74 -14.51 -5.63
C TRP A 175 -8.13 -14.33 -6.32
N ARG A 176 -8.18 -14.09 -7.62
CA ARG A 176 -9.41 -13.71 -8.34
C ARG A 176 -10.50 -14.76 -8.25
N GLN A 177 -10.15 -16.04 -8.39
CA GLN A 177 -11.12 -17.13 -8.35
C GLN A 177 -11.69 -17.32 -6.94
N GLU A 178 -10.84 -17.32 -5.91
CA GLU A 178 -11.27 -17.43 -4.51
C GLU A 178 -12.16 -16.27 -4.11
N LEU A 179 -11.76 -15.04 -4.48
CA LEU A 179 -12.56 -13.84 -4.21
C LEU A 179 -13.94 -13.92 -4.89
N THR A 180 -14.01 -14.41 -6.12
CA THR A 180 -15.29 -14.62 -6.83
C THR A 180 -16.20 -15.58 -6.08
N VAL A 181 -15.66 -16.67 -5.54
CA VAL A 181 -16.44 -17.64 -4.74
C VAL A 181 -16.97 -16.97 -3.47
N ILE A 182 -16.14 -16.22 -2.76
CA ILE A 182 -16.54 -15.52 -1.52
C ILE A 182 -17.66 -14.50 -1.79
N LEU A 183 -17.54 -13.72 -2.85
CA LEU A 183 -18.52 -12.68 -3.18
C LEU A 183 -19.87 -13.24 -3.67
N ASN A 184 -19.91 -14.51 -4.08
CA ASN A 184 -21.13 -15.18 -4.54
C ASN A 184 -21.75 -16.10 -3.47
N SER A 185 -21.14 -16.21 -2.31
CA SER A 185 -21.67 -17.00 -1.18
C SER A 185 -22.57 -16.16 -0.29
#